data_382aa41e15e2f84f361c67807aae48d2
#
_entry.id   382aa41e15e2f84f361c67807aae48d2
#
_cell.length_a   1.000
_cell.length_b   1.000
_cell.length_c   1.000
_cell.angle_alpha   90.00
_cell.angle_beta   90.00
_cell.angle_gamma   90.00
#
_symmetry.space_group_name_H-M   'P 1'
#
loop_
_entity.id
_entity.type
_entity.pdbx_description
1 polymer ?
#
loop_
_entity_poly.entity_id
_entity_poly.type
_entity_poly.pdbx_seq_one_letter_code
_entity_poly.pdbx_strand_id
1 'polypeptide(L)'
;MKICTVRIERRLLRYRSPIPTAHGPVGDRWTVLLALEDENGHTGLGEAAPLAGFTPDSVDDAEAALHRWASDDSSGGLPDGSPTARAAVDSALLDLAAQVAGTSVHRLLAPDSPDRLAVAALATGATPDDVAASAAEAAASGHVTIKIKVGVGEVDADRDRVAAVRERVGTDVRIRLDANGAWSASEAQRGLERLAVYDPEFVEEPVAGLEALAALRLTSPVSIAVDESAGSPKEVARAVSMGAADVVVLKPSALGGPSASAEVAARVRDAGLDVVVTSLLEGSVGIRAAAHLASAIGALDPLPGLATASLLDEDIAAPCRPIGGMLYLGTDGVGPATD
;
A
#
# COMPACT_ATOMS: atom_id res chain seq x y z
N MET A 1 17.54 24.46 4.91
CA MET A 1 16.49 23.98 5.83
C MET A 1 17.20 23.38 7.04
N LYS A 2 16.96 23.94 8.23
CA LYS A 2 17.53 23.46 9.50
C LYS A 2 16.39 22.93 10.35
N ILE A 3 16.46 21.66 10.74
CA ILE A 3 15.50 21.05 11.65
C ILE A 3 15.82 21.56 13.07
N CYS A 4 14.80 22.11 13.74
CA CYS A 4 14.91 22.67 15.10
C CYS A 4 14.23 21.79 16.14
N THR A 5 13.18 21.06 15.76
CA THR A 5 12.44 20.19 16.66
C THR A 5 12.18 18.85 16.00
N VAL A 6 12.38 17.77 16.75
CA VAL A 6 12.01 16.41 16.38
C VAL A 6 11.06 15.87 17.45
N ARG A 7 9.85 15.47 17.06
CA ARG A 7 8.87 14.81 17.94
C ARG A 7 8.63 13.40 17.44
N ILE A 8 8.69 12.44 18.35
CA ILE A 8 8.49 11.01 18.08
C ILE A 8 7.44 10.53 19.07
N GLU A 9 6.32 10.06 18.58
CA GLU A 9 5.18 9.69 19.42
C GLU A 9 4.54 8.40 18.97
N ARG A 10 4.31 7.45 19.86
CA ARG A 10 3.47 6.30 19.59
C ARG A 10 2.02 6.71 19.46
N ARG A 11 1.37 6.24 18.44
CA ARG A 11 -0.06 6.44 18.20
C ARG A 11 -0.75 5.10 17.95
N LEU A 12 -1.97 4.97 18.42
CA LEU A 12 -2.78 3.76 18.22
C LEU A 12 -3.71 3.97 17.03
N LEU A 13 -3.59 3.11 16.04
CA LEU A 13 -4.57 2.98 14.95
C LEU A 13 -5.69 2.05 15.42
N ARG A 14 -6.94 2.52 15.40
CA ARG A 14 -8.11 1.72 15.72
C ARG A 14 -8.88 1.38 14.46
N TYR A 15 -9.11 0.11 14.24
CA TYR A 15 -9.88 -0.37 13.09
C TYR A 15 -11.34 -0.60 13.49
N ARG A 16 -12.28 -0.33 12.56
CA ARG A 16 -13.72 -0.59 12.72
C ARG A 16 -14.01 -2.07 13.00
N SER A 17 -13.21 -2.94 12.40
CA SER A 17 -13.22 -4.39 12.61
C SER A 17 -11.86 -4.98 12.25
N PRO A 18 -11.48 -6.14 12.81
CA PRO A 18 -10.25 -6.81 12.42
C PRO A 18 -10.23 -7.11 10.92
N ILE A 19 -9.08 -6.83 10.28
CA ILE A 19 -8.88 -7.03 8.85
C ILE A 19 -8.25 -8.42 8.65
N PRO A 20 -8.90 -9.35 7.93
CA PRO A 20 -8.34 -10.66 7.66
C PRO A 20 -7.11 -10.53 6.75
N THR A 21 -6.00 -11.16 7.13
CA THR A 21 -4.78 -11.29 6.33
C THR A 21 -4.27 -12.73 6.36
N ALA A 22 -3.31 -13.08 5.49
CA ALA A 22 -2.67 -14.41 5.48
C ALA A 22 -1.96 -14.75 6.79
N HIS A 23 -1.53 -13.74 7.54
CA HIS A 23 -0.80 -13.90 8.81
C HIS A 23 -1.73 -13.79 10.03
N GLY A 24 -3.03 -13.87 9.84
CA GLY A 24 -4.06 -13.68 10.85
C GLY A 24 -4.74 -12.32 10.79
N PRO A 25 -5.77 -12.08 11.61
CA PRO A 25 -6.49 -10.82 11.60
C PRO A 25 -5.65 -9.68 12.18
N VAL A 26 -5.58 -8.56 11.46
CA VAL A 26 -4.99 -7.31 11.94
C VAL A 26 -6.07 -6.51 12.65
N GLY A 27 -5.90 -6.32 13.96
CA GLY A 27 -6.72 -5.44 14.80
C GLY A 27 -6.01 -4.12 15.07
N ASP A 28 -6.39 -3.47 16.19
CA ASP A 28 -5.76 -2.24 16.65
C ASP A 28 -4.24 -2.43 16.77
N ARG A 29 -3.47 -1.46 16.27
CA ARG A 29 -2.00 -1.56 16.25
C ARG A 29 -1.34 -0.22 16.55
N TRP A 30 -0.17 -0.31 17.16
CA TRP A 30 0.68 0.85 17.40
C TRP A 30 1.47 1.21 16.13
N THR A 31 1.60 2.50 15.90
CA THR A 31 2.49 3.13 14.92
C THR A 31 3.29 4.22 15.59
N VAL A 32 4.33 4.74 14.95
CA VAL A 32 5.13 5.85 15.46
C VAL A 32 5.01 7.03 14.50
N LEU A 33 4.45 8.12 14.99
CA LEU A 33 4.38 9.39 14.27
C LEU A 33 5.69 10.16 14.51
N LEU A 34 6.31 10.61 13.43
CA LEU A 34 7.44 11.52 13.42
C LEU A 34 6.99 12.89 12.91
N ALA A 35 7.31 13.95 13.66
CA ALA A 35 7.15 15.32 13.21
C ALA A 35 8.50 16.06 13.28
N LEU A 36 8.86 16.71 12.17
CA LEU A 36 10.05 17.53 12.00
C LEU A 36 9.65 18.98 11.82
N GLU A 37 10.18 19.89 12.62
CA GLU A 37 9.89 21.32 12.51
C GLU A 37 11.16 22.09 12.17
N ASP A 38 11.07 22.98 11.18
CA ASP A 38 12.16 23.85 10.79
C ASP A 38 12.19 25.18 11.58
N GLU A 39 13.20 25.99 11.33
CA GLU A 39 13.38 27.32 11.95
C GLU A 39 12.29 28.35 11.60
N ASN A 40 11.44 28.07 10.60
CA ASN A 40 10.36 28.93 10.14
C ASN A 40 8.96 28.41 10.57
N GLY A 41 8.91 27.28 11.29
CA GLY A 41 7.67 26.69 11.79
C GLY A 41 6.96 25.76 10.80
N HIS A 42 7.59 25.40 9.67
CA HIS A 42 7.05 24.35 8.79
C HIS A 42 7.21 23.00 9.50
N THR A 43 6.20 22.13 9.37
CA THR A 43 6.19 20.81 10.03
C THR A 43 5.97 19.70 9.02
N GLY A 44 7.00 18.88 8.79
CA GLY A 44 6.90 17.66 7.99
C GLY A 44 6.55 16.45 8.84
N LEU A 45 5.62 15.63 8.36
CA LEU A 45 5.13 14.42 9.04
C LEU A 45 5.55 13.15 8.33
N GLY A 46 5.82 12.12 9.14
CA GLY A 46 6.08 10.76 8.66
C GLY A 46 5.55 9.73 9.65
N GLU A 47 5.26 8.55 9.17
CA GLU A 47 4.70 7.46 9.95
C GLU A 47 5.53 6.19 9.79
N ALA A 48 5.99 5.61 10.89
CA ALA A 48 6.56 4.28 10.93
C ALA A 48 5.48 3.29 11.41
N ALA A 49 5.02 2.43 10.50
CA ALA A 49 3.91 1.51 10.75
C ALA A 49 4.31 0.05 10.47
N PRO A 50 5.15 -0.58 11.33
CA PRO A 50 5.55 -1.97 11.16
C PRO A 50 4.34 -2.91 11.18
N LEU A 51 4.31 -3.88 10.28
CA LEU A 51 3.26 -4.90 10.22
C LEU A 51 3.88 -6.29 10.36
N ALA A 52 3.53 -6.97 11.46
CA ALA A 52 4.00 -8.32 11.73
C ALA A 52 3.69 -9.28 10.57
N GLY A 53 4.66 -10.08 10.18
CA GLY A 53 4.57 -10.98 9.03
C GLY A 53 4.85 -10.32 7.67
N PHE A 54 4.92 -8.99 7.60
CA PHE A 54 5.23 -8.25 6.37
C PHE A 54 6.55 -7.46 6.48
N THR A 55 6.74 -6.70 7.56
CA THR A 55 7.99 -5.97 7.80
C THR A 55 8.87 -6.70 8.81
N PRO A 56 10.22 -6.59 8.69
CA PRO A 56 11.14 -7.25 9.60
C PRO A 56 11.24 -6.56 10.98
N ASP A 57 10.82 -5.30 11.08
CA ASP A 57 10.88 -4.48 12.29
C ASP A 57 9.56 -4.51 13.07
N SER A 58 9.68 -4.31 14.38
CA SER A 58 8.58 -4.06 15.29
C SER A 58 8.39 -2.56 15.56
N VAL A 59 7.30 -2.18 16.24
CA VAL A 59 7.10 -0.79 16.67
C VAL A 59 8.20 -0.32 17.61
N ASP A 60 8.71 -1.21 18.47
CA ASP A 60 9.81 -0.90 19.39
C ASP A 60 11.13 -0.66 18.62
N ASP A 61 11.40 -1.48 17.60
CA ASP A 61 12.57 -1.31 16.73
C ASP A 61 12.51 0.00 15.95
N ALA A 62 11.35 0.32 15.40
CA ALA A 62 11.13 1.54 14.64
C ALA A 62 11.29 2.79 15.52
N GLU A 63 10.68 2.81 16.70
CA GLU A 63 10.82 3.92 17.65
C GLU A 63 12.27 4.09 18.09
N ALA A 64 12.95 3.01 18.45
CA ALA A 64 14.36 3.04 18.83
C ALA A 64 15.25 3.55 17.69
N ALA A 65 14.96 3.17 16.41
CA ALA A 65 15.69 3.66 15.26
C ALA A 65 15.48 5.17 15.03
N LEU A 66 14.24 5.66 15.20
CA LEU A 66 13.93 7.09 15.11
C LEU A 66 14.63 7.90 16.21
N HIS A 67 14.64 7.40 17.45
CA HIS A 67 15.35 8.08 18.56
C HIS A 67 16.87 8.13 18.33
N ARG A 68 17.49 7.05 17.84
CA ARG A 68 18.92 7.07 17.48
C ARG A 68 19.20 8.09 16.38
N TRP A 69 18.40 8.07 15.32
CA TRP A 69 18.51 9.02 14.21
C TRP A 69 18.41 10.48 14.67
N ALA A 70 17.43 10.77 15.55
CA ALA A 70 17.24 12.11 16.11
C ALA A 70 18.43 12.56 16.99
N SER A 71 19.11 11.61 17.67
CA SER A 71 20.26 11.90 18.54
C SER A 71 21.58 12.11 17.81
N ASP A 72 21.74 11.50 16.62
CA ASP A 72 22.98 11.54 15.80
C ASP A 72 23.06 12.79 14.90
N ASP A 73 22.50 13.92 15.36
CA ASP A 73 22.48 15.19 14.65
C ASP A 73 21.83 15.12 13.26
N SER A 74 20.68 14.47 13.17
CA SER A 74 19.71 14.28 12.05
C SER A 74 20.15 14.68 10.62
N SER A 75 21.43 15.00 10.41
CA SER A 75 22.10 15.31 9.16
C SER A 75 22.74 14.08 8.51
N GLY A 76 22.73 12.93 9.19
CA GLY A 76 23.53 11.74 8.86
C GLY A 76 22.87 10.71 7.92
N GLY A 77 21.81 11.07 7.19
CA GLY A 77 21.12 10.13 6.30
C GLY A 77 19.84 9.53 6.93
N LEU A 78 19.31 8.49 6.31
CA LEU A 78 18.09 7.82 6.78
C LEU A 78 18.43 6.71 7.81
N PRO A 79 17.51 6.37 8.75
CA PRO A 79 17.73 5.32 9.74
C PRO A 79 18.09 3.97 9.12
N ASP A 80 19.04 3.26 9.73
CA ASP A 80 19.38 1.89 9.35
C ASP A 80 18.66 0.86 10.21
N GLY A 81 18.46 -0.35 9.66
CA GLY A 81 17.92 -1.51 10.38
C GLY A 81 16.40 -1.54 10.59
N SER A 82 15.68 -0.46 10.23
CA SER A 82 14.22 -0.41 10.30
C SER A 82 13.66 0.26 9.03
N PRO A 83 13.07 -0.50 8.11
CA PRO A 83 12.51 0.07 6.88
C PRO A 83 11.36 1.03 7.17
N THR A 84 10.54 0.78 8.19
CA THR A 84 9.42 1.68 8.51
C THR A 84 9.87 2.98 9.17
N ALA A 85 10.89 2.97 10.02
CA ALA A 85 11.51 4.19 10.53
C ALA A 85 12.15 5.01 9.41
N ARG A 86 12.83 4.33 8.46
CA ARG A 86 13.38 4.96 7.27
C ARG A 86 12.29 5.63 6.43
N ALA A 87 11.16 4.95 6.24
CA ALA A 87 10.00 5.49 5.52
C ALA A 87 9.41 6.72 6.22
N ALA A 88 9.34 6.71 7.55
CA ALA A 88 8.87 7.86 8.32
C ALA A 88 9.78 9.08 8.14
N VAL A 89 11.10 8.90 8.23
CA VAL A 89 12.06 10.01 8.04
C VAL A 89 12.03 10.53 6.61
N ASP A 90 12.05 9.66 5.60
CA ASP A 90 11.98 10.04 4.20
C ASP A 90 10.70 10.84 3.89
N SER A 91 9.55 10.36 4.36
CA SER A 91 8.26 11.04 4.20
C SER A 91 8.24 12.41 4.87
N ALA A 92 8.72 12.50 6.12
CA ALA A 92 8.74 13.74 6.88
C ALA A 92 9.69 14.79 6.26
N LEU A 93 10.83 14.37 5.72
CA LEU A 93 11.77 15.26 5.03
C LEU A 93 11.21 15.76 3.70
N LEU A 94 10.55 14.89 2.92
CA LEU A 94 9.88 15.28 1.68
C LEU A 94 8.72 16.24 1.94
N ASP A 95 7.93 15.98 2.97
CA ASP A 95 6.83 16.84 3.38
C ASP A 95 7.32 18.24 3.80
N LEU A 96 8.34 18.28 4.66
CA LEU A 96 8.96 19.53 5.09
C LEU A 96 9.57 20.30 3.90
N ALA A 97 10.26 19.60 2.99
CA ALA A 97 10.82 20.23 1.80
C ALA A 97 9.75 20.80 0.86
N ALA A 98 8.63 20.11 0.71
CA ALA A 98 7.50 20.58 -0.09
C ALA A 98 6.87 21.86 0.48
N GLN A 99 6.67 21.90 1.80
CA GLN A 99 6.16 23.11 2.49
C GLN A 99 7.11 24.29 2.35
N VAL A 100 8.41 24.10 2.53
CA VAL A 100 9.43 25.16 2.32
C VAL A 100 9.42 25.64 0.88
N ALA A 101 9.19 24.77 -0.10
CA ALA A 101 9.09 25.12 -1.52
C ALA A 101 7.71 25.71 -1.91
N GLY A 102 6.73 25.73 -1.00
CA GLY A 102 5.37 26.21 -1.28
C GLY A 102 4.62 25.33 -2.29
N THR A 103 4.90 24.02 -2.30
CA THR A 103 4.32 23.06 -3.23
C THR A 103 3.88 21.79 -2.50
N SER A 104 3.24 20.85 -3.21
CA SER A 104 2.90 19.54 -2.69
C SER A 104 4.05 18.54 -2.91
N VAL A 105 4.08 17.45 -2.10
CA VAL A 105 5.13 16.41 -2.19
C VAL A 105 5.17 15.79 -3.60
N HIS A 106 4.03 15.45 -4.19
CA HIS A 106 4.03 14.86 -5.54
C HIS A 106 4.58 15.82 -6.60
N ARG A 107 4.30 17.12 -6.50
CA ARG A 107 4.82 18.14 -7.42
C ARG A 107 6.27 18.51 -7.15
N LEU A 108 6.75 18.37 -5.90
CA LEU A 108 8.17 18.47 -5.60
C LEU A 108 8.95 17.35 -6.29
N LEU A 109 8.40 16.13 -6.32
CA LEU A 109 9.00 14.97 -6.97
C LEU A 109 8.84 15.00 -8.51
N ALA A 110 7.68 15.42 -9.00
CA ALA A 110 7.36 15.51 -10.43
C ALA A 110 6.38 16.68 -10.66
N PRO A 111 6.84 17.82 -11.22
CA PRO A 111 6.07 19.06 -11.30
C PRO A 111 4.70 18.94 -12.01
N ASP A 112 4.59 18.06 -13.00
CA ASP A 112 3.39 17.87 -13.81
C ASP A 112 2.46 16.77 -13.29
N SER A 113 2.74 16.19 -12.11
CA SER A 113 1.94 15.12 -11.52
C SER A 113 0.54 15.63 -11.10
N PRO A 114 -0.50 14.78 -11.24
CA PRO A 114 -1.87 15.20 -10.95
C PRO A 114 -2.16 15.37 -9.47
N ASP A 115 -3.03 16.35 -9.12
CA ASP A 115 -3.46 16.61 -7.74
C ASP A 115 -4.52 15.63 -7.24
N ARG A 116 -4.92 14.67 -8.05
CA ARG A 116 -5.91 13.65 -7.70
C ARG A 116 -5.63 12.34 -8.41
N LEU A 117 -5.98 11.23 -7.76
CA LEU A 117 -5.84 9.89 -8.32
C LEU A 117 -7.03 9.02 -7.93
N ALA A 118 -7.50 8.21 -8.89
CA ALA A 118 -8.47 7.17 -8.60
C ALA A 118 -7.79 6.05 -7.80
N VAL A 119 -8.51 5.42 -6.88
CA VAL A 119 -7.98 4.33 -6.04
C VAL A 119 -8.91 3.14 -6.04
N ALA A 120 -8.33 1.95 -5.96
CA ALA A 120 -9.07 0.70 -5.79
C ALA A 120 -9.63 0.60 -4.36
N ALA A 121 -10.85 0.07 -4.24
CA ALA A 121 -11.46 -0.27 -2.97
C ALA A 121 -11.17 -1.73 -2.60
N LEU A 122 -11.27 -2.05 -1.31
CA LEU A 122 -11.27 -3.41 -0.79
C LEU A 122 -12.71 -3.82 -0.45
N ALA A 123 -13.23 -4.85 -1.10
CA ALA A 123 -14.51 -5.47 -0.71
C ALA A 123 -14.28 -6.58 0.31
N THR A 124 -15.05 -6.55 1.39
CA THR A 124 -14.96 -7.50 2.51
C THR A 124 -16.31 -8.11 2.82
N GLY A 125 -16.31 -9.32 3.38
CA GLY A 125 -17.53 -10.00 3.80
C GLY A 125 -17.26 -11.47 4.16
N ALA A 126 -18.13 -12.05 4.98
CA ALA A 126 -18.02 -13.45 5.37
C ALA A 126 -18.57 -14.40 4.29
N THR A 127 -19.65 -14.01 3.64
CA THR A 127 -20.30 -14.79 2.58
C THR A 127 -20.08 -14.16 1.20
N PRO A 128 -20.33 -14.89 0.10
CA PRO A 128 -20.32 -14.31 -1.25
C PRO A 128 -21.24 -13.08 -1.38
N ASP A 129 -22.44 -13.14 -0.79
CA ASP A 129 -23.41 -12.04 -0.84
C ASP A 129 -22.93 -10.81 -0.07
N ASP A 130 -22.26 -10.98 1.09
CA ASP A 130 -21.69 -9.87 1.85
C ASP A 130 -20.60 -9.16 1.05
N VAL A 131 -19.71 -9.93 0.41
CA VAL A 131 -18.62 -9.36 -0.42
C VAL A 131 -19.21 -8.67 -1.65
N ALA A 132 -20.23 -9.25 -2.29
CA ALA A 132 -20.92 -8.63 -3.42
C ALA A 132 -21.63 -7.33 -3.01
N ALA A 133 -22.24 -7.27 -1.83
CA ALA A 133 -22.83 -6.05 -1.28
C ALA A 133 -21.78 -4.98 -1.02
N SER A 134 -20.67 -5.34 -0.35
CA SER A 134 -19.55 -4.43 -0.11
C SER A 134 -18.94 -3.89 -1.42
N ALA A 135 -18.79 -4.75 -2.44
CA ALA A 135 -18.34 -4.35 -3.76
C ALA A 135 -19.31 -3.37 -4.45
N ALA A 136 -20.62 -3.63 -4.34
CA ALA A 136 -21.63 -2.74 -4.90
C ALA A 136 -21.64 -1.35 -4.23
N GLU A 137 -21.46 -1.30 -2.90
CA GLU A 137 -21.30 -0.03 -2.17
C GLU A 137 -20.07 0.75 -2.62
N ALA A 138 -18.93 0.06 -2.80
CA ALA A 138 -17.72 0.67 -3.32
C ALA A 138 -17.92 1.22 -4.73
N ALA A 139 -18.56 0.45 -5.64
CA ALA A 139 -18.87 0.90 -6.99
C ALA A 139 -19.83 2.11 -7.00
N ALA A 140 -20.87 2.08 -6.17
CA ALA A 140 -21.81 3.19 -6.01
C ALA A 140 -21.14 4.45 -5.42
N SER A 141 -20.06 4.27 -4.64
CA SER A 141 -19.21 5.35 -4.11
C SER A 141 -18.18 5.87 -5.12
N GLY A 142 -18.20 5.38 -6.38
CA GLY A 142 -17.37 5.87 -7.48
C GLY A 142 -16.07 5.09 -7.70
N HIS A 143 -15.83 3.99 -7.01
CA HIS A 143 -14.67 3.14 -7.29
C HIS A 143 -14.90 2.29 -8.54
N VAL A 144 -13.93 2.31 -9.45
CA VAL A 144 -13.96 1.57 -10.72
C VAL A 144 -13.04 0.32 -10.70
N THR A 145 -12.37 0.08 -9.60
CA THR A 145 -11.54 -1.12 -9.35
C THR A 145 -11.77 -1.60 -7.92
N ILE A 146 -12.03 -2.88 -7.77
CA ILE A 146 -12.34 -3.50 -6.47
C ILE A 146 -11.45 -4.73 -6.27
N LYS A 147 -10.77 -4.78 -5.12
CA LYS A 147 -9.97 -5.92 -4.69
C LYS A 147 -10.81 -6.85 -3.83
N ILE A 148 -10.71 -8.15 -4.06
CA ILE A 148 -11.45 -9.22 -3.37
C ILE A 148 -10.43 -10.20 -2.79
N LYS A 149 -10.59 -10.58 -1.54
CA LYS A 149 -9.83 -11.66 -0.92
C LYS A 149 -10.32 -13.04 -1.40
N VAL A 150 -9.37 -13.87 -1.83
CA VAL A 150 -9.55 -15.28 -2.20
C VAL A 150 -8.57 -16.15 -1.40
N GLY A 151 -8.62 -17.48 -1.54
CA GLY A 151 -7.76 -18.36 -0.76
C GLY A 151 -8.20 -18.52 0.70
N VAL A 152 -9.41 -18.12 1.06
CA VAL A 152 -9.96 -18.22 2.43
C VAL A 152 -10.56 -19.61 2.71
N GLY A 153 -10.76 -20.41 1.67
CA GLY A 153 -11.37 -21.75 1.74
C GLY A 153 -11.08 -22.55 0.49
N GLU A 154 -11.98 -23.44 0.14
CA GLU A 154 -11.87 -24.23 -1.09
C GLU A 154 -12.00 -23.32 -2.34
N VAL A 155 -11.30 -23.67 -3.42
CA VAL A 155 -11.32 -22.92 -4.70
C VAL A 155 -12.73 -22.68 -5.26
N ASP A 156 -13.67 -23.60 -5.00
CA ASP A 156 -15.08 -23.43 -5.41
C ASP A 156 -15.78 -22.31 -4.65
N ALA A 157 -15.46 -22.13 -3.37
CA ALA A 157 -15.97 -21.00 -2.57
C ALA A 157 -15.41 -19.65 -3.04
N ASP A 158 -14.14 -19.62 -3.46
CA ASP A 158 -13.53 -18.43 -4.07
C ASP A 158 -14.22 -18.08 -5.39
N ARG A 159 -14.50 -19.08 -6.24
CA ARG A 159 -15.26 -18.89 -7.47
C ARG A 159 -16.65 -18.30 -7.21
N ASP A 160 -17.39 -18.83 -6.27
CA ASP A 160 -18.74 -18.35 -5.95
C ASP A 160 -18.71 -16.90 -5.44
N ARG A 161 -17.68 -16.55 -4.64
CA ARG A 161 -17.43 -15.19 -4.18
C ARG A 161 -17.17 -14.21 -5.34
N VAL A 162 -16.27 -14.57 -6.25
CA VAL A 162 -15.92 -13.72 -7.40
C VAL A 162 -17.10 -13.62 -8.38
N ALA A 163 -17.84 -14.73 -8.61
CA ALA A 163 -19.06 -14.75 -9.43
C ALA A 163 -20.12 -13.77 -8.90
N ALA A 164 -20.41 -13.84 -7.60
CA ALA A 164 -21.42 -12.96 -6.95
C ALA A 164 -21.02 -11.48 -7.09
N VAL A 165 -19.72 -11.16 -6.91
CA VAL A 165 -19.24 -9.79 -7.10
C VAL A 165 -19.37 -9.36 -8.56
N ARG A 166 -18.89 -10.17 -9.53
CA ARG A 166 -18.97 -9.84 -10.97
C ARG A 166 -20.41 -9.64 -11.43
N GLU A 167 -21.35 -10.49 -11.00
CA GLU A 167 -22.78 -10.34 -11.27
C GLU A 167 -23.32 -9.00 -10.72
N ARG A 168 -22.87 -8.61 -9.52
CA ARG A 168 -23.38 -7.43 -8.82
C ARG A 168 -22.84 -6.11 -9.36
N VAL A 169 -21.55 -6.06 -9.74
CA VAL A 169 -20.88 -4.81 -10.17
C VAL A 169 -20.81 -4.64 -11.69
N GLY A 170 -21.15 -5.68 -12.48
CA GLY A 170 -21.08 -5.64 -13.94
C GLY A 170 -19.66 -5.71 -14.48
N THR A 171 -19.48 -5.48 -15.77
CA THR A 171 -18.20 -5.58 -16.50
C THR A 171 -17.38 -4.29 -16.49
N ASP A 172 -17.99 -3.14 -16.18
CA ASP A 172 -17.32 -1.83 -16.19
C ASP A 172 -16.41 -1.62 -14.97
N VAL A 173 -16.60 -2.43 -13.92
CA VAL A 173 -15.76 -2.42 -12.72
C VAL A 173 -14.68 -3.49 -12.86
N ARG A 174 -13.42 -3.09 -12.72
CA ARG A 174 -12.28 -4.01 -12.68
C ARG A 174 -12.25 -4.76 -11.34
N ILE A 175 -11.95 -6.05 -11.40
CA ILE A 175 -11.80 -6.90 -10.21
C ILE A 175 -10.34 -7.32 -10.08
N ARG A 176 -9.78 -7.20 -8.89
CA ARG A 176 -8.50 -7.77 -8.49
C ARG A 176 -8.73 -8.83 -7.44
N LEU A 177 -7.94 -9.89 -7.51
CA LEU A 177 -7.99 -10.98 -6.56
C LEU A 177 -6.71 -10.95 -5.71
N ASP A 178 -6.82 -11.29 -4.43
CA ASP A 178 -5.70 -11.35 -3.52
C ASP A 178 -5.79 -12.62 -2.69
N ALA A 179 -4.86 -13.55 -2.95
CA ALA A 179 -4.81 -14.84 -2.29
C ALA A 179 -3.82 -14.87 -1.11
N ASN A 180 -3.00 -13.84 -0.92
CA ASN A 180 -1.97 -13.72 0.14
C ASN A 180 -1.12 -15.00 0.30
N GLY A 181 -0.76 -15.66 -0.79
CA GLY A 181 0.06 -16.89 -0.79
C GLY A 181 -0.65 -18.15 -0.27
N ALA A 182 -1.97 -18.12 -0.14
CA ALA A 182 -2.71 -19.19 0.53
C ALA A 182 -2.86 -20.47 -0.28
N TRP A 183 -2.81 -20.41 -1.62
CA TRP A 183 -2.97 -21.59 -2.46
C TRP A 183 -1.68 -22.40 -2.59
N SER A 184 -1.80 -23.72 -2.63
CA SER A 184 -0.77 -24.58 -3.20
C SER A 184 -0.67 -24.36 -4.71
N ALA A 185 0.43 -24.77 -5.34
CA ALA A 185 0.61 -24.63 -6.79
C ALA A 185 -0.51 -25.29 -7.61
N SER A 186 -1.00 -26.46 -7.16
CA SER A 186 -2.11 -27.15 -7.84
C SER A 186 -3.48 -26.49 -7.63
N GLU A 187 -3.70 -25.88 -6.47
CA GLU A 187 -4.92 -25.09 -6.22
C GLU A 187 -4.91 -23.79 -7.01
N ALA A 188 -3.77 -23.09 -7.05
CA ALA A 188 -3.60 -21.88 -7.84
C ALA A 188 -3.86 -22.13 -9.33
N GLN A 189 -3.28 -23.19 -9.91
CA GLN A 189 -3.51 -23.54 -11.31
C GLN A 189 -5.00 -23.74 -11.58
N ARG A 190 -5.69 -24.59 -10.78
CA ARG A 190 -7.12 -24.84 -10.93
C ARG A 190 -7.99 -23.61 -10.65
N GLY A 191 -7.59 -22.82 -9.63
CA GLY A 191 -8.29 -21.59 -9.25
C GLY A 191 -8.24 -20.55 -10.36
N LEU A 192 -7.06 -20.28 -10.91
CA LEU A 192 -6.86 -19.30 -11.96
C LEU A 192 -7.62 -19.69 -13.26
N GLU A 193 -7.63 -20.97 -13.64
CA GLU A 193 -8.42 -21.46 -14.78
C GLU A 193 -9.92 -21.22 -14.59
N ARG A 194 -10.45 -21.41 -13.38
CA ARG A 194 -11.86 -21.18 -13.05
C ARG A 194 -12.24 -19.72 -12.90
N LEU A 195 -11.30 -18.90 -12.41
CA LEU A 195 -11.52 -17.48 -12.12
C LEU A 195 -11.31 -16.59 -13.37
N ALA A 196 -10.57 -17.06 -14.36
CA ALA A 196 -10.29 -16.31 -15.60
C ALA A 196 -11.56 -15.87 -16.35
N VAL A 197 -12.66 -16.63 -16.26
CA VAL A 197 -13.94 -16.29 -16.92
C VAL A 197 -14.61 -15.03 -16.35
N TYR A 198 -14.21 -14.60 -15.16
CA TYR A 198 -14.68 -13.36 -14.52
C TYR A 198 -13.80 -12.16 -14.83
N ASP A 199 -12.80 -12.31 -15.70
CA ASP A 199 -11.91 -11.27 -16.18
C ASP A 199 -11.28 -10.43 -15.04
N PRO A 200 -10.52 -11.06 -14.13
CA PRO A 200 -9.79 -10.32 -13.12
C PRO A 200 -8.59 -9.60 -13.75
N GLU A 201 -8.32 -8.36 -13.32
CA GLU A 201 -7.20 -7.54 -13.80
C GLU A 201 -5.85 -8.24 -13.51
N PHE A 202 -5.72 -8.79 -12.31
CA PHE A 202 -4.63 -9.69 -11.90
C PHE A 202 -5.00 -10.45 -10.61
N VAL A 203 -4.18 -11.44 -10.28
CA VAL A 203 -4.21 -12.14 -8.98
C VAL A 203 -2.92 -11.86 -8.23
N GLU A 204 -3.05 -11.29 -7.02
CA GLU A 204 -1.96 -10.92 -6.13
C GLU A 204 -1.58 -12.10 -5.24
N GLU A 205 -0.27 -12.44 -5.22
CA GLU A 205 0.34 -13.50 -4.42
C GLU A 205 -0.48 -14.80 -4.38
N PRO A 206 -0.76 -15.44 -5.54
CA PRO A 206 -1.57 -16.68 -5.55
C PRO A 206 -0.90 -17.83 -4.79
N VAL A 207 0.41 -17.91 -4.82
CA VAL A 207 1.24 -18.90 -4.12
C VAL A 207 2.39 -18.21 -3.40
N ALA A 208 2.85 -18.77 -2.30
CA ALA A 208 3.97 -18.21 -1.55
C ALA A 208 5.32 -18.48 -2.24
N GLY A 209 6.14 -17.43 -2.36
CA GLY A 209 7.54 -17.51 -2.79
C GLY A 209 7.77 -17.32 -4.30
N LEU A 210 8.86 -16.63 -4.62
CA LEU A 210 9.18 -16.18 -5.97
C LEU A 210 9.36 -17.31 -6.98
N GLU A 211 9.92 -18.44 -6.56
CA GLU A 211 10.11 -19.62 -7.43
C GLU A 211 8.76 -20.22 -7.88
N ALA A 212 7.81 -20.32 -6.94
CA ALA A 212 6.48 -20.84 -7.23
C ALA A 212 5.68 -19.85 -8.10
N LEU A 213 5.77 -18.54 -7.82
CA LEU A 213 5.16 -17.49 -8.64
C LEU A 213 5.71 -17.51 -10.07
N ALA A 214 7.04 -17.58 -10.24
CA ALA A 214 7.67 -17.63 -11.56
C ALA A 214 7.21 -18.86 -12.37
N ALA A 215 7.09 -20.02 -11.73
CA ALA A 215 6.59 -21.23 -12.39
C ALA A 215 5.11 -21.11 -12.77
N LEU A 216 4.27 -20.60 -11.87
CA LEU A 216 2.84 -20.43 -12.09
C LEU A 216 2.55 -19.41 -13.20
N ARG A 217 3.29 -18.30 -13.25
CA ARG A 217 3.12 -17.25 -14.27
C ARG A 217 3.22 -17.77 -15.70
N LEU A 218 4.06 -18.77 -15.95
CA LEU A 218 4.24 -19.33 -17.30
C LEU A 218 2.98 -20.01 -17.87
N THR A 219 2.06 -20.42 -17.02
CA THR A 219 0.85 -21.17 -17.40
C THR A 219 -0.44 -20.47 -16.96
N SER A 220 -0.35 -19.38 -16.23
CA SER A 220 -1.51 -18.66 -15.72
C SER A 220 -2.28 -17.98 -16.86
N PRO A 221 -3.61 -18.14 -16.91
CA PRO A 221 -4.46 -17.38 -17.85
C PRO A 221 -4.77 -15.96 -17.36
N VAL A 222 -4.31 -15.60 -16.15
CA VAL A 222 -4.51 -14.30 -15.50
C VAL A 222 -3.16 -13.73 -15.11
N SER A 223 -2.96 -12.43 -15.26
CA SER A 223 -1.74 -11.74 -14.81
C SER A 223 -1.47 -11.98 -13.32
N ILE A 224 -0.21 -12.19 -12.97
CA ILE A 224 0.24 -12.44 -11.60
C ILE A 224 0.85 -11.17 -11.03
N ALA A 225 0.43 -10.78 -9.83
CA ALA A 225 1.09 -9.72 -9.07
C ALA A 225 1.84 -10.30 -7.87
N VAL A 226 3.05 -9.78 -7.60
CA VAL A 226 3.85 -10.13 -6.42
C VAL A 226 3.66 -9.05 -5.34
N ASP A 227 3.42 -9.46 -4.10
CA ASP A 227 3.26 -8.59 -2.93
C ASP A 227 4.15 -9.05 -1.75
N GLU A 228 3.72 -10.05 -0.98
CA GLU A 228 4.44 -10.52 0.21
C GLU A 228 5.85 -11.03 -0.11
N SER A 229 6.01 -11.68 -1.25
CA SER A 229 7.32 -12.18 -1.72
C SER A 229 8.27 -11.09 -2.21
N ALA A 230 7.84 -9.82 -2.21
CA ALA A 230 8.61 -8.66 -2.67
C ALA A 230 8.61 -7.51 -1.62
N GLY A 231 8.66 -7.84 -0.33
CA GLY A 231 8.60 -6.92 0.80
C GLY A 231 9.83 -6.00 0.98
N SER A 232 10.88 -6.16 0.18
CA SER A 232 12.08 -5.31 0.21
C SER A 232 12.60 -4.98 -1.19
N PRO A 233 13.40 -3.90 -1.37
CA PRO A 233 14.02 -3.57 -2.68
C PRO A 233 14.84 -4.72 -3.28
N LYS A 234 15.49 -5.53 -2.43
CA LYS A 234 16.26 -6.71 -2.85
C LYS A 234 15.35 -7.82 -3.39
N GLU A 235 14.24 -8.08 -2.71
CA GLU A 235 13.27 -9.09 -3.13
C GLU A 235 12.52 -8.66 -4.40
N VAL A 236 12.18 -7.38 -4.56
CA VAL A 236 11.65 -6.84 -5.82
C VAL A 236 12.63 -7.07 -6.96
N ALA A 237 13.92 -6.73 -6.77
CA ALA A 237 14.93 -6.97 -7.81
C ALA A 237 15.05 -8.47 -8.17
N ARG A 238 14.92 -9.36 -7.19
CA ARG A 238 14.90 -10.81 -7.40
C ARG A 238 13.65 -11.25 -8.15
N ALA A 239 12.46 -10.75 -7.79
CA ALA A 239 11.20 -11.03 -8.48
C ALA A 239 11.28 -10.66 -9.96
N VAL A 240 11.80 -9.46 -10.25
CA VAL A 240 12.05 -9.00 -11.64
C VAL A 240 13.01 -9.93 -12.38
N SER A 241 14.15 -10.25 -11.78
CA SER A 241 15.17 -11.09 -12.43
C SER A 241 14.70 -12.52 -12.71
N MET A 242 13.78 -13.05 -11.89
CA MET A 242 13.19 -14.37 -12.05
C MET A 242 11.97 -14.39 -12.98
N GLY A 243 11.45 -13.23 -13.39
CA GLY A 243 10.19 -13.15 -14.14
C GLY A 243 9.01 -13.68 -13.33
N ALA A 244 8.97 -13.40 -12.02
CA ALA A 244 8.01 -13.98 -11.09
C ALA A 244 6.61 -13.35 -11.20
N ALA A 245 6.46 -12.17 -11.83
CA ALA A 245 5.19 -11.47 -11.89
C ALA A 245 5.06 -10.62 -13.17
N ASP A 246 3.85 -10.18 -13.46
CA ASP A 246 3.51 -9.16 -14.45
C ASP A 246 3.38 -7.79 -13.80
N VAL A 247 2.97 -7.77 -12.53
CA VAL A 247 2.72 -6.59 -11.72
C VAL A 247 3.50 -6.69 -10.41
N VAL A 248 4.10 -5.59 -9.96
CA VAL A 248 4.76 -5.50 -8.65
C VAL A 248 3.99 -4.55 -7.75
N VAL A 249 3.54 -5.06 -6.61
CA VAL A 249 2.90 -4.27 -5.56
C VAL A 249 3.99 -3.61 -4.71
N LEU A 250 3.98 -2.28 -4.64
CA LEU A 250 4.91 -1.49 -3.84
C LEU A 250 4.23 -0.91 -2.61
N LYS A 251 4.77 -1.19 -1.45
CA LYS A 251 4.33 -0.63 -0.17
C LYS A 251 5.43 0.29 0.37
N PRO A 252 5.33 1.61 0.19
CA PRO A 252 6.39 2.55 0.55
C PRO A 252 6.86 2.44 2.00
N SER A 253 5.94 2.16 2.93
CA SER A 253 6.27 1.92 4.34
C SER A 253 7.22 0.75 4.56
N ALA A 254 7.11 -0.32 3.75
CA ALA A 254 8.00 -1.50 3.85
C ALA A 254 9.30 -1.31 3.05
N LEU A 255 9.28 -0.51 1.99
CA LEU A 255 10.42 -0.31 1.10
C LEU A 255 11.40 0.79 1.56
N GLY A 256 11.13 1.44 2.69
CA GLY A 256 11.99 2.49 3.24
C GLY A 256 11.64 3.90 2.78
N GLY A 257 10.42 4.12 2.30
CA GLY A 257 9.83 5.43 2.01
C GLY A 257 9.58 5.71 0.53
N PRO A 258 8.98 6.87 0.23
CA PRO A 258 8.66 7.30 -1.13
C PRO A 258 9.87 7.36 -2.06
N SER A 259 11.02 7.89 -1.61
CA SER A 259 12.22 8.03 -2.43
C SER A 259 12.77 6.66 -2.87
N ALA A 260 12.93 5.72 -1.94
CA ALA A 260 13.38 4.37 -2.24
C ALA A 260 12.38 3.63 -3.14
N SER A 261 11.08 3.83 -2.91
CA SER A 261 10.02 3.21 -3.72
C SER A 261 9.98 3.77 -5.15
N ALA A 262 10.28 5.05 -5.35
CA ALA A 262 10.40 5.64 -6.69
C ALA A 262 11.55 5.01 -7.50
N GLU A 263 12.71 4.77 -6.87
CA GLU A 263 13.84 4.08 -7.50
C GLU A 263 13.48 2.63 -7.86
N VAL A 264 12.79 1.93 -6.96
CA VAL A 264 12.31 0.56 -7.20
C VAL A 264 11.31 0.53 -8.36
N ALA A 265 10.33 1.45 -8.37
CA ALA A 265 9.33 1.57 -9.43
C ALA A 265 9.96 1.81 -10.81
N ALA A 266 10.99 2.66 -10.89
CA ALA A 266 11.72 2.90 -12.13
C ALA A 266 12.34 1.60 -12.68
N ARG A 267 13.03 0.84 -11.82
CA ARG A 267 13.65 -0.45 -12.20
C ARG A 267 12.63 -1.51 -12.64
N VAL A 268 11.47 -1.56 -11.97
CA VAL A 268 10.36 -2.47 -12.34
C VAL A 268 9.84 -2.14 -13.74
N ARG A 269 9.62 -0.84 -14.03
CA ARG A 269 9.14 -0.39 -15.33
C ARG A 269 10.17 -0.55 -16.44
N ASP A 270 11.46 -0.32 -16.15
CA ASP A 270 12.55 -0.57 -17.10
C ASP A 270 12.61 -2.05 -17.52
N ALA A 271 12.13 -2.96 -16.66
CA ALA A 271 11.96 -4.38 -16.97
C ALA A 271 10.63 -4.71 -17.71
N GLY A 272 9.79 -3.72 -18.01
CA GLY A 272 8.51 -3.88 -18.71
C GLY A 272 7.38 -4.43 -17.84
N LEU A 273 7.47 -4.29 -16.52
CA LEU A 273 6.44 -4.73 -15.58
C LEU A 273 5.61 -3.54 -15.08
N ASP A 274 4.36 -3.81 -14.71
CA ASP A 274 3.48 -2.83 -14.10
C ASP A 274 3.76 -2.64 -12.61
N VAL A 275 3.41 -1.45 -12.09
CA VAL A 275 3.58 -1.06 -10.69
C VAL A 275 2.24 -0.64 -10.09
N VAL A 276 1.92 -1.20 -8.94
CA VAL A 276 0.77 -0.79 -8.12
C VAL A 276 1.27 -0.33 -6.76
N VAL A 277 1.00 0.92 -6.40
CA VAL A 277 1.30 1.44 -5.05
C VAL A 277 0.14 1.13 -4.12
N THR A 278 0.43 0.51 -2.97
CA THR A 278 -0.60 0.19 -1.97
C THR A 278 -0.18 0.62 -0.57
N SER A 279 -1.15 0.69 0.34
CA SER A 279 -0.91 0.88 1.76
C SER A 279 -0.45 -0.43 2.44
N LEU A 280 0.20 -0.28 3.58
CA LEU A 280 0.54 -1.35 4.52
C LEU A 280 -0.41 -1.33 5.73
N LEU A 281 -1.67 -0.91 5.55
CA LEU A 281 -2.63 -0.70 6.63
C LEU A 281 -2.11 0.30 7.68
N GLU A 282 -1.39 1.32 7.25
CA GLU A 282 -0.96 2.45 8.05
C GLU A 282 -2.07 3.51 8.20
N GLY A 283 -1.80 4.53 8.98
CA GLY A 283 -2.65 5.71 9.14
C GLY A 283 -2.59 6.66 7.95
N SER A 284 -3.36 7.72 8.01
CA SER A 284 -3.49 8.68 6.91
C SER A 284 -2.20 9.44 6.59
N VAL A 285 -1.22 9.50 7.48
CA VAL A 285 0.10 10.07 7.18
C VAL A 285 0.83 9.21 6.15
N GLY A 286 0.95 7.91 6.40
CA GLY A 286 1.59 6.98 5.48
C GLY A 286 0.80 6.81 4.18
N ILE A 287 -0.53 6.74 4.25
CA ILE A 287 -1.39 6.65 3.06
C ILE A 287 -1.20 7.88 2.15
N ARG A 288 -1.13 9.10 2.70
CA ARG A 288 -0.86 10.32 1.90
C ARG A 288 0.52 10.29 1.28
N ALA A 289 1.55 9.89 2.02
CA ALA A 289 2.89 9.74 1.46
C ALA A 289 2.90 8.78 0.28
N ALA A 290 2.22 7.63 0.39
CA ALA A 290 2.05 6.66 -0.70
C ALA A 290 1.24 7.23 -1.88
N ALA A 291 0.21 8.04 -1.62
CA ALA A 291 -0.60 8.67 -2.67
C ALA A 291 0.19 9.75 -3.44
N HIS A 292 0.98 10.56 -2.74
CA HIS A 292 1.90 11.52 -3.37
C HIS A 292 2.93 10.79 -4.24
N LEU A 293 3.51 9.69 -3.75
CA LEU A 293 4.42 8.86 -4.55
C LEU A 293 3.71 8.32 -5.80
N ALA A 294 2.55 7.69 -5.66
CA ALA A 294 1.81 7.11 -6.78
C ALA A 294 1.54 8.14 -7.88
N SER A 295 1.14 9.36 -7.49
CA SER A 295 0.95 10.46 -8.41
C SER A 295 2.27 10.87 -9.09
N ALA A 296 3.32 11.08 -8.32
CA ALA A 296 4.63 11.53 -8.82
C ALA A 296 5.26 10.57 -9.83
N ILE A 297 5.19 9.27 -9.54
CA ILE A 297 5.73 8.25 -10.46
C ILE A 297 4.76 7.86 -11.58
N GLY A 298 3.55 8.42 -11.62
CA GLY A 298 2.54 8.08 -12.62
C GLY A 298 2.04 6.62 -12.51
N ALA A 299 2.03 6.01 -11.30
CA ALA A 299 1.47 4.69 -11.05
C ALA A 299 -0.05 4.81 -10.84
N LEU A 300 -0.76 5.10 -11.92
CA LEU A 300 -2.18 5.44 -11.93
C LEU A 300 -3.03 4.43 -12.72
N ASP A 301 -2.40 3.54 -13.44
CA ASP A 301 -3.01 2.38 -14.09
C ASP A 301 -1.95 1.27 -14.19
N PRO A 302 -2.15 0.16 -13.49
CA PRO A 302 -3.27 -0.22 -12.60
C PRO A 302 -3.45 0.73 -11.39
N LEU A 303 -4.72 0.95 -10.94
CA LEU A 303 -5.03 1.92 -9.89
C LEU A 303 -4.36 1.60 -8.54
N PRO A 304 -3.87 2.60 -7.78
CA PRO A 304 -3.33 2.40 -6.43
C PRO A 304 -4.35 1.83 -5.44
N GLY A 305 -3.88 0.98 -4.51
CA GLY A 305 -4.68 0.41 -3.43
C GLY A 305 -4.59 1.22 -2.14
N LEU A 306 -5.15 2.45 -2.12
CA LEU A 306 -4.95 3.43 -1.05
C LEU A 306 -6.26 3.86 -0.35
N ALA A 307 -7.33 3.07 -0.46
CA ALA A 307 -8.62 3.39 0.19
C ALA A 307 -8.72 2.90 1.65
N THR A 308 -7.65 2.42 2.26
CA THR A 308 -7.65 1.74 3.56
C THR A 308 -7.91 2.64 4.77
N ALA A 309 -7.77 3.98 4.65
CA ALA A 309 -8.19 4.90 5.70
C ALA A 309 -9.70 4.78 6.04
N SER A 310 -10.50 4.25 5.13
CA SER A 310 -11.92 3.97 5.37
C SER A 310 -12.15 2.83 6.37
N LEU A 311 -11.16 2.00 6.61
CA LEU A 311 -11.19 0.88 7.58
C LEU A 311 -10.90 1.35 9.01
N LEU A 312 -10.33 2.56 9.18
CA LEU A 312 -10.01 3.13 10.48
C LEU A 312 -11.24 3.75 11.13
N ASP A 313 -11.41 3.50 12.41
CA ASP A 313 -12.35 4.19 13.30
C ASP A 313 -11.69 5.46 13.86
N GLU A 314 -10.49 5.31 14.45
CA GLU A 314 -9.64 6.41 14.88
C GLU A 314 -8.33 6.41 14.09
N ASP A 315 -7.93 7.58 13.60
CA ASP A 315 -6.74 7.80 12.78
C ASP A 315 -5.76 8.75 13.52
N ILE A 316 -4.51 8.74 13.10
CA ILE A 316 -3.44 9.57 13.69
C ILE A 316 -3.34 10.98 13.07
N ALA A 317 -4.08 11.22 12.01
CA ALA A 317 -4.15 12.51 11.30
C ALA A 317 -5.54 12.69 10.70
N ALA A 318 -5.78 13.86 10.09
CA ALA A 318 -6.99 14.08 9.31
C ALA A 318 -7.18 12.96 8.27
N PRO A 319 -8.33 12.28 8.22
CA PRO A 319 -8.51 11.06 7.43
C PRO A 319 -8.30 11.26 5.92
N CYS A 320 -7.43 10.46 5.32
CA CYS A 320 -7.18 10.41 3.88
C CYS A 320 -8.16 9.43 3.20
N ARG A 321 -9.45 9.77 3.18
CA ARG A 321 -10.51 8.91 2.61
C ARG A 321 -10.84 9.32 1.19
N PRO A 322 -11.07 8.36 0.27
CA PRO A 322 -11.54 8.67 -1.07
C PRO A 322 -12.92 9.36 -1.07
N ILE A 323 -13.10 10.30 -1.99
CA ILE A 323 -14.37 10.94 -2.29
C ILE A 323 -14.69 10.67 -3.76
N GLY A 324 -15.78 9.99 -4.04
CA GLY A 324 -16.12 9.56 -5.40
C GLY A 324 -15.05 8.64 -6.02
N GLY A 325 -14.45 7.74 -5.22
CA GLY A 325 -13.38 6.85 -5.67
C GLY A 325 -12.02 7.54 -5.89
N MET A 326 -11.89 8.83 -5.55
CA MET A 326 -10.69 9.65 -5.79
C MET A 326 -10.05 10.09 -4.47
N LEU A 327 -8.72 10.06 -4.39
CA LEU A 327 -7.94 10.81 -3.40
C LEU A 327 -7.52 12.16 -3.98
N TYR A 328 -7.56 13.19 -3.15
CA TYR A 328 -7.16 14.55 -3.49
C TYR A 328 -5.89 14.90 -2.72
N LEU A 329 -4.87 15.34 -3.45
CA LEU A 329 -3.56 15.71 -2.93
C LEU A 329 -3.47 17.23 -2.85
N GLY A 330 -3.57 17.76 -1.63
CA GLY A 330 -3.44 19.19 -1.38
C GLY A 330 -1.97 19.65 -1.28
N THR A 331 -1.81 20.96 -1.05
CA THR A 331 -0.52 21.58 -0.73
C THR A 331 -0.20 21.51 0.78
N ASP A 332 -1.13 21.00 1.58
CA ASP A 332 -1.02 20.98 3.05
C ASP A 332 -0.13 19.83 3.56
N GLY A 333 0.70 19.28 2.69
CA GLY A 333 1.61 18.18 2.97
C GLY A 333 0.88 16.87 3.21
N VAL A 334 1.39 16.05 4.14
CA VAL A 334 0.69 14.81 4.57
C VAL A 334 -0.41 15.10 5.59
N GLY A 335 -0.65 16.37 5.89
CA GLY A 335 -1.73 16.92 6.71
C GLY A 335 -1.40 17.00 8.20
N PRO A 336 -2.13 17.84 8.96
CA PRO A 336 -1.91 18.02 10.37
C PRO A 336 -2.21 16.73 11.14
N ALA A 337 -1.42 16.47 12.19
CA ALA A 337 -1.75 15.42 13.16
C ALA A 337 -3.04 15.79 13.91
N THR A 338 -3.86 14.80 14.25
CA THR A 338 -4.94 14.98 15.22
C THR A 338 -4.33 15.04 16.63
N ASP A 339 -4.82 15.95 17.48
CA ASP A 339 -4.42 16.07 18.88
C ASP A 339 -4.76 14.80 19.70
#